data_daf0cfad8deffddf6fe67940ff706c78
#
_entry.id   daf0cfad8deffddf6fe67940ff706c78
#
_cell.length_a   1.000
_cell.length_b   1.000
_cell.length_c   1.000
_cell.angle_alpha   90.00
_cell.angle_beta   90.00
_cell.angle_gamma   90.00
#
_symmetry.space_group_name_H-M   'P 1'
#
loop_
_entity.id
_entity.type
_entity.pdbx_description
1 polymer ?
#
loop_
_entity_poly.entity_id
_entity_poly.type
_entity_poly.pdbx_seq_one_letter_code
_entity_poly.pdbx_strand_id
1 'polypeptide(L)'
;MLTKNYLAIYAKSFNWAGFFLPKKTYEKCSALYDFCREADNIADDENKIEIKKNNFIKFRNNFVNKNYDDPVIKNMWDLINEFSISTKIVDDLFEGINSDIKENVKLNSKKELLIYSYRVAGTVGLMMAKILNVHKKQSLKSAIDLGIAMQLTNISSDVMEDKKINRFYINESFEDIKTTI
;
A
#
# COMPACT_ATOMS: atom_id res chain seq x y z
N MET A 1 -10.22 -8.61 -19.34
CA MET A 1 -9.32 -7.55 -19.83
C MET A 1 -8.07 -7.58 -18.93
N LEU A 2 -6.89 -7.71 -19.50
CA LEU A 2 -5.66 -7.76 -18.71
C LEU A 2 -5.45 -6.38 -18.06
N THR A 3 -5.46 -6.34 -16.74
CA THR A 3 -4.98 -5.20 -15.96
C THR A 3 -3.51 -4.94 -16.31
N LYS A 4 -3.03 -3.73 -16.16
CA LYS A 4 -1.68 -3.27 -16.57
C LYS A 4 -0.56 -3.96 -15.79
N ASN A 5 -0.62 -5.15 -15.33
CA ASN A 5 0.42 -5.88 -14.58
C ASN A 5 1.52 -4.97 -13.99
N TYR A 6 1.14 -4.07 -13.10
CA TYR A 6 2.05 -3.12 -12.46
C TYR A 6 3.16 -3.82 -11.66
N LEU A 7 2.91 -5.05 -11.19
CA LEU A 7 3.91 -5.85 -10.50
C LEU A 7 5.15 -6.09 -11.38
N ALA A 8 4.95 -6.41 -12.66
CA ALA A 8 6.05 -6.62 -13.60
C ALA A 8 6.80 -5.32 -13.95
N ILE A 9 6.11 -4.18 -13.92
CA ILE A 9 6.66 -2.88 -14.32
C ILE A 9 7.44 -2.24 -13.16
N TYR A 10 6.86 -2.18 -11.96
CA TYR A 10 7.38 -1.39 -10.84
C TYR A 10 8.03 -2.21 -9.73
N ALA A 11 7.71 -3.48 -9.60
CA ALA A 11 8.18 -4.32 -8.50
C ALA A 11 9.01 -5.51 -9.00
N LYS A 12 10.12 -5.23 -9.69
CA LYS A 12 10.97 -6.25 -10.34
C LYS A 12 11.37 -7.40 -9.42
N SER A 13 11.75 -7.12 -8.17
CA SER A 13 12.14 -8.14 -7.19
C SER A 13 10.96 -9.04 -6.82
N PHE A 14 9.78 -8.45 -6.59
CA PHE A 14 8.57 -9.23 -6.31
C PHE A 14 8.07 -9.99 -7.53
N ASN A 15 8.18 -9.40 -8.71
CA ASN A 15 7.85 -10.08 -9.95
C ASN A 15 8.75 -11.30 -10.16
N TRP A 16 10.06 -11.18 -9.90
CA TRP A 16 11.00 -12.29 -9.97
C TRP A 16 10.68 -13.38 -8.93
N ALA A 17 10.41 -13.01 -7.68
CA ALA A 17 9.97 -13.95 -6.65
C ALA A 17 8.64 -14.62 -7.02
N GLY A 18 7.73 -13.89 -7.64
CA GLY A 18 6.43 -14.36 -8.12
C GLY A 18 6.53 -15.43 -9.22
N PHE A 19 7.64 -15.47 -9.95
CA PHE A 19 7.88 -16.48 -10.98
C PHE A 19 7.88 -17.92 -10.41
N PHE A 20 8.20 -18.08 -9.13
CA PHE A 20 8.17 -19.40 -8.47
C PHE A 20 6.77 -19.77 -7.93
N LEU A 21 5.78 -18.88 -8.02
CA LEU A 21 4.43 -19.17 -7.61
C LEU A 21 3.64 -19.88 -8.71
N PRO A 22 2.66 -20.72 -8.34
CA PRO A 22 1.69 -21.22 -9.31
C PRO A 22 1.02 -20.05 -10.03
N LYS A 23 0.80 -20.16 -11.35
CA LYS A 23 0.28 -19.10 -12.21
C LYS A 23 -0.96 -18.39 -11.60
N LYS A 24 -1.94 -19.16 -11.12
CA LYS A 24 -3.16 -18.60 -10.50
C LYS A 24 -2.87 -17.77 -9.25
N THR A 25 -1.89 -18.19 -8.43
CA THR A 25 -1.49 -17.47 -7.23
C THR A 25 -0.78 -16.17 -7.61
N TYR A 26 0.12 -16.21 -8.59
CA TYR A 26 0.78 -15.03 -9.14
C TYR A 26 -0.23 -14.01 -9.67
N GLU A 27 -1.22 -14.44 -10.47
CA GLU A 27 -2.27 -13.57 -11.00
C GLU A 27 -3.05 -12.86 -9.88
N LYS A 28 -3.34 -13.55 -8.78
CA LYS A 28 -4.01 -12.97 -7.61
C LYS A 28 -3.13 -11.97 -6.85
N CYS A 29 -1.86 -12.30 -6.65
CA CYS A 29 -0.89 -11.37 -6.06
C CYS A 29 -0.73 -10.11 -6.93
N SER A 30 -0.67 -10.28 -8.26
CA SER A 30 -0.63 -9.18 -9.21
C SER A 30 -1.88 -8.30 -9.14
N ALA A 31 -3.07 -8.90 -9.04
CA ALA A 31 -4.32 -8.16 -8.92
C ALA A 31 -4.38 -7.30 -7.63
N LEU A 32 -3.90 -7.83 -6.50
CA LEU A 32 -3.74 -7.03 -5.28
C LEU A 32 -2.77 -5.88 -5.49
N TYR A 33 -1.62 -6.16 -6.11
CA TYR A 33 -0.61 -5.12 -6.37
C TYR A 33 -1.16 -4.03 -7.29
N ASP A 34 -1.88 -4.41 -8.35
CA ASP A 34 -2.49 -3.46 -9.29
C ASP A 34 -3.48 -2.54 -8.58
N PHE A 35 -4.30 -3.06 -7.66
CA PHE A 35 -5.22 -2.26 -6.85
C PHE A 35 -4.49 -1.25 -5.96
N CYS A 36 -3.48 -1.71 -5.22
CA CYS A 36 -2.70 -0.85 -4.33
C CYS A 36 -1.97 0.24 -5.15
N ARG A 37 -1.36 -0.14 -6.27
CA ARG A 37 -0.59 0.79 -7.11
C ARG A 37 -1.48 1.81 -7.82
N GLU A 38 -2.70 1.44 -8.23
CA GLU A 38 -3.64 2.39 -8.82
C GLU A 38 -4.05 3.46 -7.80
N ALA A 39 -4.32 3.07 -6.55
CA ALA A 39 -4.63 4.01 -5.48
C ALA A 39 -3.43 4.92 -5.14
N ASP A 40 -2.22 4.36 -5.11
CA ASP A 40 -0.96 5.06 -4.83
C ASP A 40 -0.62 6.07 -5.95
N ASN A 41 -0.77 5.67 -7.21
CA ASN A 41 -0.56 6.56 -8.35
C ASN A 41 -1.42 7.83 -8.30
N ILE A 42 -2.63 7.77 -7.71
CA ILE A 42 -3.49 8.95 -7.54
C ILE A 42 -2.84 9.94 -6.55
N ALA A 43 -2.20 9.45 -5.50
CA ALA A 43 -1.49 10.30 -4.53
C ALA A 43 -0.17 10.84 -5.08
N ASP A 44 0.50 10.08 -5.96
CA ASP A 44 1.79 10.44 -6.54
C ASP A 44 1.67 11.29 -7.82
N ASP A 45 0.45 11.46 -8.37
CA ASP A 45 0.22 12.25 -9.57
C ASP A 45 0.73 13.70 -9.40
N GLU A 46 1.23 14.31 -10.48
CA GLU A 46 1.73 15.70 -10.49
C GLU A 46 0.59 16.75 -10.49
N ASN A 47 -0.66 16.33 -10.54
CA ASN A 47 -1.82 17.19 -10.53
C ASN A 47 -1.95 18.00 -9.22
N LYS A 48 -2.73 19.09 -9.29
CA LYS A 48 -3.13 19.89 -8.13
C LYS A 48 -3.83 18.99 -7.07
N ILE A 49 -3.61 19.28 -5.81
CA ILE A 49 -4.14 18.52 -4.67
C ILE A 49 -5.66 18.31 -4.73
N GLU A 50 -6.40 19.32 -5.16
CA GLU A 50 -7.86 19.19 -5.33
C GLU A 50 -8.25 18.12 -6.35
N ILE A 51 -7.49 18.01 -7.46
CA ILE A 51 -7.70 16.99 -8.48
C ILE A 51 -7.38 15.62 -7.90
N LYS A 52 -6.24 15.48 -7.19
CA LYS A 52 -5.86 14.24 -6.49
C LYS A 52 -6.95 13.80 -5.51
N LYS A 53 -7.44 14.72 -4.66
CA LYS A 53 -8.53 14.45 -3.70
C LYS A 53 -9.79 13.94 -4.40
N ASN A 54 -10.22 14.62 -5.46
CA ASN A 54 -11.41 14.22 -6.22
C ASN A 54 -11.23 12.85 -6.88
N ASN A 55 -10.06 12.58 -7.48
CA ASN A 55 -9.75 11.28 -8.06
C ASN A 55 -9.72 10.18 -7.01
N PHE A 56 -9.14 10.45 -5.84
CA PHE A 56 -9.09 9.50 -4.73
C PHE A 56 -10.50 9.19 -4.16
N ILE A 57 -11.32 10.22 -3.95
CA ILE A 57 -12.72 10.07 -3.53
C ILE A 57 -13.49 9.23 -4.57
N LYS A 58 -13.30 9.50 -5.86
CA LYS A 58 -13.92 8.72 -6.93
C LYS A 58 -13.50 7.26 -6.90
N PHE A 59 -12.19 6.98 -6.75
CA PHE A 59 -11.67 5.61 -6.66
C PHE A 59 -12.23 4.87 -5.43
N ARG A 60 -12.23 5.53 -4.26
CA ARG A 60 -12.81 4.98 -3.03
C ARG A 60 -14.31 4.70 -3.18
N ASN A 61 -15.05 5.62 -3.79
CA ASN A 61 -16.49 5.43 -4.05
C ASN A 61 -16.76 4.28 -5.02
N ASN A 62 -15.95 4.13 -6.06
CA ASN A 62 -16.03 2.98 -6.97
C ASN A 62 -15.83 1.67 -6.21
N PHE A 63 -14.87 1.62 -5.29
CA PHE A 63 -14.65 0.45 -4.44
C PHE A 63 -15.84 0.18 -3.51
N VAL A 64 -16.33 1.18 -2.78
CA VAL A 64 -17.45 1.04 -1.82
C VAL A 64 -18.74 0.61 -2.53
N ASN A 65 -19.01 1.19 -3.70
CA ASN A 65 -20.21 0.91 -4.51
C ASN A 65 -20.06 -0.34 -5.38
N LYS A 66 -18.94 -1.07 -5.29
CA LYS A 66 -18.67 -2.29 -6.08
C LYS A 66 -18.83 -2.06 -7.59
N ASN A 67 -18.23 -0.98 -8.08
CA ASN A 67 -18.26 -0.69 -9.52
C ASN A 67 -17.42 -1.73 -10.29
N TYR A 68 -18.06 -2.83 -10.68
CA TYR A 68 -17.41 -3.95 -11.38
C TYR A 68 -17.12 -3.69 -12.86
N ASP A 69 -17.52 -2.53 -13.40
CA ASP A 69 -17.08 -2.10 -14.73
C ASP A 69 -15.58 -1.72 -14.71
N ASP A 70 -15.06 -1.34 -13.54
CA ASP A 70 -13.64 -1.16 -13.32
C ASP A 70 -12.98 -2.52 -12.98
N PRO A 71 -12.09 -3.05 -13.84
CA PRO A 71 -11.51 -4.36 -13.65
C PRO A 71 -10.60 -4.43 -12.40
N VAL A 72 -9.99 -3.31 -11.98
CA VAL A 72 -9.15 -3.25 -10.78
C VAL A 72 -10.02 -3.41 -9.54
N ILE A 73 -11.14 -2.71 -9.48
CA ILE A 73 -12.12 -2.81 -8.40
C ILE A 73 -12.73 -4.21 -8.36
N LYS A 74 -13.15 -4.73 -9.52
CA LYS A 74 -13.71 -6.08 -9.62
C LYS A 74 -12.75 -7.13 -9.09
N ASN A 75 -11.51 -7.13 -9.56
CA ASN A 75 -10.49 -8.08 -9.14
C ASN A 75 -10.25 -8.01 -7.63
N MET A 76 -10.19 -6.81 -7.06
CA MET A 76 -10.03 -6.64 -5.61
C MET A 76 -11.20 -7.23 -4.82
N TRP A 77 -12.45 -7.05 -5.28
CA TRP A 77 -13.62 -7.66 -4.66
C TRP A 77 -13.64 -9.19 -4.79
N ASP A 78 -13.16 -9.73 -5.91
CA ASP A 78 -12.98 -11.18 -6.09
C ASP A 78 -11.99 -11.73 -5.05
N LEU A 79 -10.86 -11.03 -4.79
CA LEU A 79 -9.89 -11.40 -3.76
C LEU A 79 -10.48 -11.29 -2.35
N ILE A 80 -11.22 -10.22 -2.05
CA ILE A 80 -11.90 -10.01 -0.76
C ILE A 80 -12.81 -11.20 -0.44
N ASN A 81 -13.62 -11.61 -1.41
CA ASN A 81 -14.57 -12.70 -1.24
C ASN A 81 -13.86 -14.06 -1.13
N GLU A 82 -12.87 -14.33 -1.98
CA GLU A 82 -12.19 -15.62 -2.02
C GLU A 82 -11.33 -15.87 -0.76
N PHE A 83 -10.61 -14.83 -0.30
CA PHE A 83 -9.65 -14.96 0.81
C PHE A 83 -10.16 -14.39 2.14
N SER A 84 -11.44 -14.04 2.23
CA SER A 84 -12.03 -13.45 3.43
C SER A 84 -11.20 -12.27 3.96
N ILE A 85 -10.81 -11.37 3.06
CA ILE A 85 -10.11 -10.14 3.41
C ILE A 85 -11.15 -9.17 3.99
N SER A 86 -10.89 -8.64 5.18
CA SER A 86 -11.77 -7.63 5.77
C SER A 86 -11.65 -6.30 5.00
N THR A 87 -12.76 -5.69 4.63
CA THR A 87 -12.78 -4.36 4.01
C THR A 87 -12.14 -3.28 4.90
N LYS A 88 -12.14 -3.49 6.23
CA LYS A 88 -11.44 -2.62 7.17
C LYS A 88 -9.94 -2.53 6.87
N ILE A 89 -9.30 -3.60 6.39
CA ILE A 89 -7.88 -3.57 6.00
C ILE A 89 -7.68 -2.66 4.78
N VAL A 90 -8.64 -2.67 3.85
CA VAL A 90 -8.63 -1.78 2.67
C VAL A 90 -8.91 -0.34 3.08
N ASP A 91 -9.82 -0.12 4.04
CA ASP A 91 -10.06 1.22 4.59
C ASP A 91 -8.79 1.76 5.28
N ASP A 92 -8.07 0.95 6.06
CA ASP A 92 -6.80 1.34 6.68
C ASP A 92 -5.75 1.73 5.60
N LEU A 93 -5.68 0.99 4.48
CA LEU A 93 -4.84 1.35 3.34
C LEU A 93 -5.25 2.70 2.73
N PHE A 94 -6.54 2.91 2.48
CA PHE A 94 -7.06 4.18 1.96
C PHE A 94 -6.75 5.35 2.88
N GLU A 95 -6.85 5.18 4.20
CA GLU A 95 -6.46 6.22 5.17
C GLU A 95 -4.96 6.55 5.09
N GLY A 96 -4.12 5.55 4.84
CA GLY A 96 -2.68 5.75 4.61
C GLY A 96 -2.42 6.58 3.36
N ILE A 97 -2.94 6.15 2.21
CA ILE A 97 -2.76 6.83 0.93
C ILE A 97 -3.36 8.25 0.96
N ASN A 98 -4.55 8.42 1.55
CA ASN A 98 -5.17 9.75 1.70
C ASN A 98 -4.31 10.72 2.52
N SER A 99 -3.49 10.20 3.44
CA SER A 99 -2.58 11.05 4.23
C SER A 99 -1.46 11.68 3.40
N ASP A 100 -1.13 11.09 2.24
CA ASP A 100 -0.13 11.62 1.30
C ASP A 100 -0.71 12.66 0.32
N ILE A 101 -2.04 12.81 0.26
CA ILE A 101 -2.70 13.81 -0.58
C ILE A 101 -2.81 15.15 0.18
N LYS A 102 -1.65 15.73 0.48
CA LYS A 102 -1.52 17.03 1.18
C LYS A 102 -0.39 17.84 0.58
N GLU A 103 -0.44 19.17 0.75
CA GLU A 103 0.66 20.06 0.32
C GLU A 103 1.97 19.77 1.06
N ASN A 104 1.84 19.44 2.34
CA ASN A 104 2.95 19.08 3.19
C ASN A 104 2.55 17.85 4.01
N VAL A 105 3.25 16.75 3.80
CA VAL A 105 3.14 15.55 4.62
C VAL A 105 4.22 15.62 5.69
N LYS A 106 3.83 15.65 6.94
CA LYS A 106 4.77 15.66 8.07
C LYS A 106 4.29 14.71 9.16
N LEU A 107 5.14 13.76 9.52
CA LEU A 107 4.94 12.90 10.68
C LEU A 107 5.74 13.47 11.86
N ASN A 108 5.11 13.55 13.03
CA ASN A 108 5.67 14.24 14.19
C ASN A 108 6.18 13.28 15.27
N SER A 109 5.97 11.97 15.09
CA SER A 109 6.39 10.97 16.08
C SER A 109 6.65 9.61 15.45
N LYS A 110 7.49 8.79 16.13
CA LYS A 110 7.68 7.37 15.78
C LYS A 110 6.37 6.60 15.69
N LYS A 111 5.41 6.93 16.56
CA LYS A 111 4.07 6.31 16.55
C LYS A 111 3.34 6.62 15.25
N GLU A 112 3.34 7.88 14.81
CA GLU A 112 2.73 8.27 13.54
C GLU A 112 3.41 7.58 12.36
N LEU A 113 4.74 7.48 12.36
CA LEU A 113 5.50 6.77 11.34
C LEU A 113 5.15 5.28 11.29
N LEU A 114 5.02 4.61 12.43
CA LEU A 114 4.62 3.20 12.47
C LEU A 114 3.17 3.00 12.01
N ILE A 115 2.25 3.90 12.41
CA ILE A 115 0.85 3.85 11.96
C ILE A 115 0.77 4.05 10.44
N TYR A 116 1.50 5.03 9.91
CA TYR A 116 1.58 5.27 8.48
C TYR A 116 2.13 4.03 7.74
N SER A 117 3.28 3.52 8.17
CA SER A 117 3.91 2.35 7.56
C SER A 117 3.02 1.10 7.62
N TYR A 118 2.27 0.91 8.73
CA TYR A 118 1.24 -0.12 8.80
C TYR A 118 0.17 0.08 7.73
N ARG A 119 -0.36 1.30 7.64
CA ARG A 119 -1.48 1.63 6.73
C ARG A 119 -1.12 1.41 5.27
N VAL A 120 0.06 1.88 4.82
CA VAL A 120 0.44 1.82 3.40
C VAL A 120 1.12 0.51 2.98
N ALA A 121 1.71 -0.24 3.92
CA ALA A 121 2.48 -1.44 3.60
C ALA A 121 2.16 -2.65 4.49
N GLY A 122 1.94 -2.46 5.79
CA GLY A 122 1.54 -3.56 6.69
C GLY A 122 0.20 -4.18 6.27
N THR A 123 -0.77 -3.37 5.84
CA THR A 123 -2.06 -3.84 5.28
C THR A 123 -1.86 -4.66 4.03
N VAL A 124 -0.95 -4.24 3.14
CA VAL A 124 -0.61 -4.96 1.90
C VAL A 124 0.04 -6.30 2.24
N GLY A 125 0.99 -6.33 3.19
CA GLY A 125 1.61 -7.55 3.68
C GLY A 125 0.57 -8.54 4.24
N LEU A 126 -0.38 -8.05 5.02
CA LEU A 126 -1.48 -8.86 5.57
C LEU A 126 -2.38 -9.44 4.47
N MET A 127 -2.78 -8.63 3.50
CA MET A 127 -3.61 -9.08 2.37
C MET A 127 -2.87 -10.09 1.50
N MET A 128 -1.59 -9.84 1.21
CA MET A 128 -0.74 -10.75 0.45
C MET A 128 -0.60 -12.11 1.15
N ALA A 129 -0.37 -12.12 2.47
CA ALA A 129 -0.28 -13.35 3.24
C ALA A 129 -1.58 -14.17 3.19
N LYS A 130 -2.75 -13.52 3.21
CA LYS A 130 -4.05 -14.21 3.06
C LYS A 130 -4.19 -14.83 1.66
N ILE A 131 -3.78 -14.15 0.60
CA ILE A 131 -3.79 -14.69 -0.78
C ILE A 131 -2.85 -15.90 -0.88
N LEU A 132 -1.75 -15.90 -0.15
CA LEU A 132 -0.83 -17.04 -0.03
C LEU A 132 -1.32 -18.14 0.92
N ASN A 133 -2.60 -18.10 1.35
CA ASN A 133 -3.22 -19.09 2.24
C ASN A 133 -2.55 -19.20 3.63
N VAL A 134 -2.00 -18.12 4.13
CA VAL A 134 -1.46 -18.05 5.49
C VAL A 134 -2.60 -17.83 6.49
N HIS A 135 -2.77 -18.76 7.46
CA HIS A 135 -3.86 -18.68 8.45
C HIS A 135 -3.35 -18.53 9.89
N LYS A 136 -2.09 -18.87 10.17
CA LYS A 136 -1.52 -18.77 11.52
C LYS A 136 -1.40 -17.30 11.93
N LYS A 137 -2.02 -16.93 13.05
CA LYS A 137 -2.02 -15.56 13.59
C LYS A 137 -0.61 -14.96 13.69
N GLN A 138 0.36 -15.75 14.14
CA GLN A 138 1.75 -15.29 14.25
C GLN A 138 2.35 -14.97 12.88
N SER A 139 2.10 -15.80 11.87
CA SER A 139 2.61 -15.57 10.51
C SER A 139 1.95 -14.35 9.85
N LEU A 140 0.66 -14.12 10.13
CA LEU A 140 -0.02 -12.89 9.67
C LEU A 140 0.57 -11.63 10.32
N LYS A 141 0.94 -11.69 11.62
CA LYS A 141 1.66 -10.61 12.29
C LYS A 141 3.02 -10.37 11.65
N SER A 142 3.80 -11.44 11.41
CA SER A 142 5.10 -11.31 10.74
C SER A 142 4.99 -10.73 9.33
N ALA A 143 3.90 -10.99 8.60
CA ALA A 143 3.67 -10.38 7.28
C ALA A 143 3.38 -8.88 7.39
N ILE A 144 2.66 -8.44 8.42
CA ILE A 144 2.47 -7.01 8.73
C ILE A 144 3.81 -6.37 9.07
N ASP A 145 4.58 -6.98 9.98
CA ASP A 145 5.89 -6.47 10.42
C ASP A 145 6.86 -6.35 9.24
N LEU A 146 6.85 -7.33 8.32
CA LEU A 146 7.65 -7.27 7.09
C LEU A 146 7.23 -6.09 6.20
N GLY A 147 5.94 -5.88 6.00
CA GLY A 147 5.43 -4.74 5.24
C GLY A 147 5.88 -3.41 5.85
N ILE A 148 5.73 -3.26 7.18
CA ILE A 148 6.20 -2.08 7.92
C ILE A 148 7.71 -1.88 7.72
N ALA A 149 8.52 -2.94 7.89
CA ALA A 149 9.97 -2.87 7.76
C ALA A 149 10.40 -2.44 6.35
N MET A 150 9.73 -2.95 5.32
CA MET A 150 9.97 -2.55 3.93
C MET A 150 9.66 -1.06 3.72
N GLN A 151 8.54 -0.58 4.24
CA GLN A 151 8.18 0.84 4.13
C GLN A 151 9.16 1.74 4.86
N LEU A 152 9.61 1.36 6.05
CA LEU A 152 10.64 2.10 6.79
C LEU A 152 11.97 2.14 6.02
N THR A 153 12.33 1.05 5.32
CA THR A 153 13.51 1.00 4.45
C THR A 153 13.35 1.96 3.27
N ASN A 154 12.19 1.97 2.59
CA ASN A 154 11.93 2.91 1.50
C ASN A 154 12.03 4.36 1.99
N ILE A 155 11.34 4.70 3.07
CA ILE A 155 11.38 6.06 3.66
C ILE A 155 12.82 6.48 4.00
N SER A 156 13.64 5.57 4.54
CA SER A 156 15.03 5.90 4.87
C SER A 156 15.93 6.03 3.63
N SER A 157 15.62 5.34 2.54
CA SER A 157 16.35 5.46 1.27
C SER A 157 15.98 6.72 0.50
N ASP A 158 14.71 7.10 0.56
CA ASP A 158 14.12 8.12 -0.33
C ASP A 158 13.96 9.50 0.35
N VAL A 159 14.62 9.71 1.53
CA VAL A 159 14.49 10.96 2.31
C VAL A 159 14.72 12.23 1.49
N MET A 160 15.68 12.21 0.56
CA MET A 160 16.00 13.39 -0.26
C MET A 160 15.00 13.62 -1.38
N GLU A 161 14.48 12.54 -1.96
CA GLU A 161 13.43 12.56 -2.98
C GLU A 161 12.10 13.01 -2.37
N ASP A 162 11.73 12.46 -1.23
CA ASP A 162 10.51 12.81 -0.49
C ASP A 162 10.50 14.31 -0.10
N LYS A 163 11.62 14.84 0.35
CA LYS A 163 11.76 16.28 0.66
C LYS A 163 11.46 17.17 -0.54
N LYS A 164 11.84 16.78 -1.77
CA LYS A 164 11.59 17.56 -2.99
C LYS A 164 10.10 17.72 -3.28
N ILE A 165 9.28 16.79 -2.81
CA ILE A 165 7.82 16.79 -2.97
C ILE A 165 7.08 17.13 -1.68
N ASN A 166 7.77 17.78 -0.73
CA ASN A 166 7.24 18.20 0.57
C ASN A 166 6.70 17.04 1.44
N ARG A 167 7.33 15.88 1.36
CA ARG A 167 7.06 14.73 2.24
C ARG A 167 8.18 14.59 3.27
N PHE A 168 7.82 14.70 4.55
CA PHE A 168 8.74 14.67 5.69
C PHE A 168 8.31 13.56 6.65
N TYR A 169 8.57 12.31 6.27
CA TYR A 169 8.25 11.14 7.08
C TYR A 169 9.20 10.96 8.26
N ILE A 170 10.44 11.44 8.13
CA ILE A 170 11.46 11.49 9.19
C ILE A 170 11.83 12.95 9.41
N ASN A 171 11.78 13.43 10.65
CA ASN A 171 12.21 14.77 11.01
C ASN A 171 13.14 14.76 12.24
N GLU A 172 13.77 15.89 12.52
CA GLU A 172 14.75 16.05 13.59
C GLU A 172 14.18 15.78 15.01
N SER A 173 12.85 15.84 15.18
CA SER A 173 12.21 15.51 16.47
C SER A 173 12.22 14.01 16.81
N PHE A 174 12.75 13.16 15.91
CA PHE A 174 13.03 11.75 16.18
C PHE A 174 14.40 11.52 16.86
N GLU A 175 15.04 12.54 17.43
CA GLU A 175 16.40 12.47 18.02
C GLU A 175 16.59 11.37 19.08
N ASP A 176 15.52 10.83 19.67
CA ASP A 176 15.61 9.66 20.57
C ASP A 176 16.08 8.35 19.91
N ILE A 177 16.36 8.35 18.60
CA ILE A 177 16.86 7.14 17.90
C ILE A 177 18.32 6.84 18.27
N LYS A 178 19.09 7.83 18.73
CA LYS A 178 20.52 7.66 19.06
C LYS A 178 20.81 7.06 20.45
N THR A 179 19.80 6.90 21.30
CA THR A 179 20.01 6.48 22.71
C THR A 179 19.56 5.05 23.03
N THR A 180 19.23 4.23 22.02
CA THR A 180 18.78 2.86 22.27
C THR A 180 19.42 1.84 21.31
N ILE A 181 20.75 1.92 21.12
CA ILE A 181 21.57 0.85 20.57
C ILE A 181 22.72 0.58 21.54
#